data_64225e841926246e630bf09fccb97ed4
#
_entry.id   64225e841926246e630bf09fccb97ed4
#
_cell.length_a   1.000
_cell.length_b   1.000
_cell.length_c   1.000
_cell.angle_alpha   90.00
_cell.angle_beta   90.00
_cell.angle_gamma   90.00
#
_symmetry.space_group_name_H-M   'P 1'
#
loop_
_entity.id
_entity.type
_entity.pdbx_description
1 polymer ?
#
loop_
_entity_poly.entity_id
_entity_poly.type
_entity_poly.pdbx_seq_one_letter_code
_entity_poly.pdbx_strand_id
1 'polypeptide(L)'
;NYNVRYFIEQALLSVRKALRNIDAEVFVVDNNSVDGSVEMLKKKFPEVKLIENKTNTGFAVANNQAIRMASGEYILLLNPDTLVEEDTFEKCIAFMDSHGNAGGLGVKMLDGKGNFLPESKRSFPSPKVAFYKAFGFSSLFPKSKEFAKYHLGNLSENETHEVEVLAGAFMLLRKSVLDKCGLLDEDFFMYGEDI
;
A
#
# COMPACT_ATOMS: atom_id res chain seq x y z
N ASN A 1 4.13 -11.42 1.76
CA ASN A 1 5.21 -11.64 2.73
C ASN A 1 6.39 -12.34 2.06
N TYR A 2 7.63 -11.90 2.36
CA TYR A 2 8.85 -12.60 1.96
C TYR A 2 9.98 -12.31 2.94
N ASN A 3 10.28 -13.26 3.84
CA ASN A 3 11.36 -13.21 4.83
C ASN A 3 11.36 -11.97 5.75
N VAL A 4 10.19 -11.56 6.23
CA VAL A 4 10.03 -10.39 7.13
C VAL A 4 9.17 -10.73 8.36
N ARG A 5 9.40 -11.90 8.96
CA ARG A 5 8.63 -12.49 10.06
C ARG A 5 8.28 -11.51 11.18
N TYR A 6 9.26 -10.76 11.67
CA TYR A 6 9.02 -9.84 12.80
C TYR A 6 8.17 -8.63 12.40
N PHE A 7 8.34 -8.14 11.19
CA PHE A 7 7.58 -7.01 10.68
C PHE A 7 6.12 -7.40 10.43
N ILE A 8 5.88 -8.50 9.73
CA ILE A 8 4.50 -8.96 9.46
C ILE A 8 3.76 -9.32 10.75
N GLU A 9 4.44 -9.84 11.78
CA GLU A 9 3.82 -10.06 13.09
C GLU A 9 3.31 -8.76 13.69
N GLN A 10 4.11 -7.69 13.69
CA GLN A 10 3.71 -6.38 14.21
C GLN A 10 2.62 -5.74 13.35
N ALA A 11 2.75 -5.82 12.03
CA ALA A 11 1.73 -5.33 11.10
C ALA A 11 0.36 -5.98 11.37
N LEU A 12 0.30 -7.31 11.47
CA LEU A 12 -0.95 -8.03 11.74
C LEU A 12 -1.53 -7.74 13.14
N LEU A 13 -0.68 -7.51 14.14
CA LEU A 13 -1.16 -7.07 15.45
C LEU A 13 -1.82 -5.69 15.38
N SER A 14 -1.28 -4.75 14.59
CA SER A 14 -1.88 -3.42 14.38
C SER A 14 -3.18 -3.53 13.55
N VAL A 15 -3.18 -4.32 12.48
CA VAL A 15 -4.35 -4.61 11.65
C VAL A 15 -5.49 -5.21 12.48
N ARG A 16 -5.20 -6.20 13.32
CA ARG A 16 -6.19 -6.83 14.21
C ARG A 16 -6.87 -5.83 15.15
N LYS A 17 -6.12 -4.84 15.63
CA LYS A 17 -6.69 -3.77 16.45
C LYS A 17 -7.57 -2.82 15.62
N ALA A 18 -7.11 -2.43 14.45
CA ALA A 18 -7.83 -1.52 13.57
C ALA A 18 -9.10 -2.14 12.96
N LEU A 19 -9.20 -3.47 12.91
CA LEU A 19 -10.37 -4.21 12.39
C LEU A 19 -11.42 -4.55 13.44
N ARG A 20 -11.30 -4.15 14.72
CA ARG A 20 -12.20 -4.60 15.80
C ARG A 20 -13.69 -4.44 15.52
N ASN A 21 -14.08 -3.41 14.77
CA ASN A 21 -15.48 -3.09 14.47
C ASN A 21 -15.80 -3.20 12.98
N ILE A 22 -14.90 -3.80 12.19
CA ILE A 22 -15.01 -3.87 10.73
C ILE A 22 -15.08 -5.34 10.33
N ASP A 23 -16.11 -5.69 9.58
CA ASP A 23 -16.17 -7.02 8.94
C ASP A 23 -15.20 -7.03 7.76
N ALA A 24 -14.16 -7.83 7.89
CA ALA A 24 -13.06 -7.85 6.92
C ALA A 24 -12.39 -9.22 6.80
N GLU A 25 -11.88 -9.48 5.63
CA GLU A 25 -11.02 -10.62 5.32
C GLU A 25 -9.56 -10.17 5.33
N VAL A 26 -8.68 -10.93 5.96
CA VAL A 26 -7.24 -10.68 5.91
C VAL A 26 -6.56 -11.81 5.16
N PHE A 27 -5.90 -11.49 4.06
CA PHE A 27 -5.09 -12.42 3.29
C PHE A 27 -3.61 -12.12 3.54
N VAL A 28 -2.82 -13.15 3.68
CA VAL A 28 -1.36 -13.08 3.62
C VAL A 28 -0.89 -14.03 2.52
N VAL A 29 -0.22 -13.48 1.52
CA VAL A 29 0.45 -14.28 0.49
C VAL A 29 1.91 -14.39 0.84
N ASP A 30 2.36 -15.59 1.15
CA ASP A 30 3.75 -15.88 1.46
C ASP A 30 4.50 -16.37 0.22
N ASN A 31 5.53 -15.65 -0.15
CA ASN A 31 6.33 -15.91 -1.34
C ASN A 31 7.52 -16.87 -1.06
N ASN A 32 7.24 -18.00 -0.38
CA ASN A 32 8.24 -19.00 -0.03
C ASN A 32 9.27 -18.50 1.00
N SER A 33 8.80 -17.92 2.10
CA SER A 33 9.67 -17.50 3.20
C SER A 33 10.31 -18.68 3.92
N VAL A 34 11.56 -18.51 4.35
CA VAL A 34 12.35 -19.51 5.09
C VAL A 34 12.71 -19.07 6.51
N ASP A 35 12.17 -17.94 6.97
CA ASP A 35 12.47 -17.31 8.25
C ASP A 35 11.50 -17.72 9.39
N GLY A 36 10.61 -18.70 9.15
CA GLY A 36 9.57 -19.14 10.08
C GLY A 36 8.33 -18.25 10.10
N SER A 37 8.14 -17.40 9.07
CA SER A 37 6.94 -16.59 8.91
C SER A 37 5.68 -17.45 8.85
N VAL A 38 5.67 -18.50 8.05
CA VAL A 38 4.52 -19.36 7.81
C VAL A 38 4.06 -20.06 9.09
N GLU A 39 5.00 -20.65 9.85
CA GLU A 39 4.70 -21.30 11.13
C GLU A 39 4.15 -20.30 12.16
N MET A 40 4.73 -19.11 12.21
CA MET A 40 4.26 -18.03 13.09
C MET A 40 2.85 -17.61 12.73
N LEU A 41 2.55 -17.41 11.44
CA LEU A 41 1.22 -17.04 10.94
C LEU A 41 0.17 -18.09 11.32
N LYS A 42 0.41 -19.36 11.01
CA LYS A 42 -0.50 -20.47 11.35
C LYS A 42 -0.77 -20.58 12.85
N LYS A 43 0.22 -20.26 13.68
CA LYS A 43 0.10 -20.35 15.14
C LYS A 43 -0.59 -19.16 15.78
N LYS A 44 -0.25 -17.92 15.36
CA LYS A 44 -0.67 -16.68 16.04
C LYS A 44 -1.85 -15.99 15.37
N PHE A 45 -2.09 -16.27 14.09
CA PHE A 45 -3.10 -15.62 13.27
C PHE A 45 -3.93 -16.64 12.47
N PRO A 46 -4.61 -17.60 13.15
CA PRO A 46 -5.38 -18.65 12.48
C PRO A 46 -6.58 -18.12 11.69
N GLU A 47 -7.00 -16.87 11.94
CA GLU A 47 -8.06 -16.18 11.22
C GLU A 47 -7.61 -15.64 9.84
N VAL A 48 -6.30 -15.53 9.61
CA VAL A 48 -5.75 -15.02 8.35
C VAL A 48 -5.83 -16.10 7.28
N LYS A 49 -6.31 -15.73 6.11
CA LYS A 49 -6.31 -16.58 4.92
C LYS A 49 -4.92 -16.60 4.31
N LEU A 50 -4.14 -17.65 4.61
CA LEU A 50 -2.77 -17.78 4.15
C LEU A 50 -2.70 -18.49 2.79
N ILE A 51 -2.00 -17.86 1.84
CA ILE A 51 -1.65 -18.42 0.52
C ILE A 51 -0.13 -18.66 0.53
N GLU A 52 0.29 -19.90 0.34
CA GLU A 52 1.70 -20.31 0.40
C GLU A 52 2.21 -20.58 -1.02
N ASN A 53 3.03 -19.70 -1.56
CA ASN A 53 3.67 -19.89 -2.85
C ASN A 53 4.92 -20.77 -2.69
N LYS A 54 5.23 -21.57 -3.72
CA LYS A 54 6.42 -22.43 -3.74
C LYS A 54 7.70 -21.69 -4.18
N THR A 55 7.55 -20.51 -4.71
CA THR A 55 8.63 -19.62 -5.17
C THR A 55 8.23 -18.17 -4.90
N ASN A 56 9.19 -17.26 -4.90
CA ASN A 56 8.88 -15.83 -4.87
C ASN A 56 8.36 -15.40 -6.25
N THR A 57 7.07 -15.09 -6.32
CA THR A 57 6.36 -14.70 -7.55
C THR A 57 6.33 -13.19 -7.79
N GLY A 58 6.98 -12.41 -6.92
CA GLY A 58 6.95 -10.94 -6.99
C GLY A 58 5.72 -10.32 -6.32
N PHE A 59 5.65 -8.99 -6.39
CA PHE A 59 4.61 -8.21 -5.71
C PHE A 59 3.25 -8.31 -6.41
N ALA A 60 3.22 -8.08 -7.72
CA ALA A 60 1.97 -8.05 -8.50
C ALA A 60 1.23 -9.38 -8.45
N VAL A 61 1.91 -10.49 -8.79
CA VAL A 61 1.32 -11.83 -8.81
C VAL A 61 0.78 -12.20 -7.43
N ALA A 62 1.56 -11.96 -6.37
CA ALA A 62 1.14 -12.29 -5.00
C ALA A 62 -0.11 -11.52 -4.57
N ASN A 63 -0.15 -10.20 -4.81
CA ASN A 63 -1.34 -9.41 -4.51
C ASN A 63 -2.55 -9.84 -5.34
N ASN A 64 -2.37 -10.08 -6.64
CA ASN A 64 -3.45 -10.51 -7.53
C ASN A 64 -4.07 -11.85 -7.12
N GLN A 65 -3.29 -12.78 -6.56
CA GLN A 65 -3.83 -14.03 -6.00
C GLN A 65 -4.85 -13.75 -4.90
N ALA A 66 -4.53 -12.86 -3.96
CA ALA A 66 -5.45 -12.49 -2.88
C ALA A 66 -6.64 -11.67 -3.39
N ILE A 67 -6.42 -10.70 -4.28
CA ILE A 67 -7.48 -9.85 -4.85
C ILE A 67 -8.55 -10.70 -5.54
N ARG A 68 -8.15 -11.71 -6.31
CA ARG A 68 -9.09 -12.63 -7.00
C ARG A 68 -9.98 -13.43 -6.04
N MET A 69 -9.54 -13.65 -4.80
CA MET A 69 -10.27 -14.38 -3.76
C MET A 69 -11.08 -13.46 -2.84
N ALA A 70 -10.77 -12.18 -2.82
CA ALA A 70 -11.38 -11.21 -1.92
C ALA A 70 -12.82 -10.87 -2.34
N SER A 71 -13.73 -10.81 -1.36
CA SER A 71 -15.15 -10.51 -1.57
C SER A 71 -15.56 -9.10 -1.13
N GLY A 72 -14.71 -8.39 -0.40
CA GLY A 72 -14.98 -7.07 0.15
C GLY A 72 -15.23 -5.99 -0.90
N GLU A 73 -15.98 -4.95 -0.54
CA GLU A 73 -16.21 -3.77 -1.40
C GLU A 73 -14.95 -2.96 -1.63
N TYR A 74 -14.09 -2.90 -0.62
CA TYR A 74 -12.79 -2.26 -0.67
C TYR A 74 -11.69 -3.29 -0.56
N ILE A 75 -10.61 -3.11 -1.30
CA ILE A 75 -9.40 -3.93 -1.28
C ILE A 75 -8.24 -3.07 -0.80
N LEU A 76 -7.62 -3.46 0.31
CA LEU A 76 -6.42 -2.80 0.82
C LEU A 76 -5.18 -3.63 0.48
N LEU A 77 -4.27 -3.05 -0.26
CA LEU A 77 -2.89 -3.53 -0.37
C LEU A 77 -2.08 -2.89 0.76
N LEU A 78 -1.47 -3.72 1.59
CA LEU A 78 -0.69 -3.29 2.75
C LEU A 78 0.63 -4.03 2.80
N ASN A 79 1.73 -3.29 2.85
CA ASN A 79 3.04 -3.90 3.00
C ASN A 79 3.20 -4.58 4.37
N PRO A 80 3.92 -5.70 4.45
CA PRO A 80 4.09 -6.48 5.69
C PRO A 80 4.93 -5.77 6.76
N ASP A 81 5.52 -4.63 6.46
CA ASP A 81 6.32 -3.80 7.37
C ASP A 81 5.61 -2.47 7.75
N THR A 82 4.34 -2.33 7.40
CA THR A 82 3.52 -1.14 7.69
C THR A 82 2.69 -1.36 8.96
N LEU A 83 2.76 -0.40 9.88
CA LEU A 83 1.88 -0.34 11.06
C LEU A 83 0.74 0.64 10.80
N VAL A 84 -0.45 0.31 11.28
CA VAL A 84 -1.65 1.16 11.16
C VAL A 84 -2.16 1.57 12.54
N GLU A 85 -2.66 2.80 12.65
CA GLU A 85 -3.35 3.29 13.83
C GLU A 85 -4.73 2.63 13.97
N GLU A 86 -5.27 2.58 15.20
CA GLU A 86 -6.49 1.83 15.51
C GLU A 86 -7.75 2.32 14.75
N ASP A 87 -7.79 3.60 14.37
CA ASP A 87 -8.91 4.22 13.66
C ASP A 87 -8.67 4.42 12.14
N THR A 88 -7.52 3.98 11.63
CA THR A 88 -7.11 4.21 10.23
C THR A 88 -8.14 3.67 9.25
N PHE A 89 -8.58 2.43 9.43
CA PHE A 89 -9.49 1.81 8.47
C PHE A 89 -10.89 2.40 8.53
N GLU A 90 -11.41 2.71 9.72
CA GLU A 90 -12.71 3.39 9.87
C GLU A 90 -12.71 4.75 9.15
N LYS A 91 -11.64 5.55 9.32
CA LYS A 91 -11.48 6.83 8.63
C LYS A 91 -11.39 6.68 7.11
N CYS A 92 -10.62 5.69 6.64
CA CYS A 92 -10.46 5.44 5.21
C CYS A 92 -11.79 5.00 4.56
N ILE A 93 -12.54 4.10 5.18
CA ILE A 93 -13.83 3.63 4.70
C ILE A 93 -14.83 4.79 4.68
N ALA A 94 -14.95 5.55 5.79
CA ALA A 94 -15.84 6.71 5.86
C ALA A 94 -15.53 7.76 4.77
N PHE A 95 -14.24 7.98 4.47
CA PHE A 95 -13.84 8.83 3.36
C PHE A 95 -14.33 8.28 2.01
N MET A 96 -14.06 7.00 1.73
CA MET A 96 -14.47 6.36 0.49
C MET A 96 -16.00 6.37 0.32
N ASP A 97 -16.75 6.13 1.40
CA ASP A 97 -18.23 6.16 1.37
C ASP A 97 -18.77 7.55 1.06
N SER A 98 -18.13 8.60 1.59
CA SER A 98 -18.54 9.99 1.34
C SER A 98 -18.06 10.54 -0.01
N HIS A 99 -17.11 9.86 -0.69
CA HIS A 99 -16.54 10.28 -1.96
C HIS A 99 -16.72 9.17 -3.02
N GLY A 100 -17.93 8.99 -3.50
CA GLY A 100 -18.27 7.92 -4.46
C GLY A 100 -17.52 7.98 -5.80
N ASN A 101 -16.91 9.11 -6.14
CA ASN A 101 -16.03 9.29 -7.30
C ASN A 101 -14.57 8.89 -7.05
N ALA A 102 -14.17 8.67 -5.78
CA ALA A 102 -12.82 8.21 -5.46
C ALA A 102 -12.67 6.74 -5.82
N GLY A 103 -11.73 6.42 -6.71
CA GLY A 103 -11.38 5.06 -7.09
C GLY A 103 -10.52 4.34 -6.06
N GLY A 104 -9.73 5.10 -5.31
CA GLY A 104 -8.87 4.61 -4.24
C GLY A 104 -8.29 5.75 -3.42
N LEU A 105 -7.65 5.43 -2.31
CA LEU A 105 -6.92 6.38 -1.48
C LEU A 105 -5.64 5.76 -0.91
N GLY A 106 -4.67 6.62 -0.63
CA GLY A 106 -3.52 6.38 0.22
C GLY A 106 -3.58 7.26 1.47
N VAL A 107 -2.72 6.99 2.43
CA VAL A 107 -2.67 7.71 3.70
C VAL A 107 -1.35 8.47 3.85
N LYS A 108 -1.33 9.44 4.77
CA LYS A 108 -0.09 10.06 5.24
C LYS A 108 0.74 9.00 5.95
N MET A 109 1.91 8.71 5.42
CA MET A 109 2.85 7.77 6.03
C MET A 109 3.92 8.52 6.81
N LEU A 110 4.34 7.93 7.93
CA LEU A 110 5.40 8.42 8.81
C LEU A 110 6.49 7.37 8.93
N ASP A 111 7.74 7.82 9.10
CA ASP A 111 8.83 6.91 9.48
C ASP A 111 8.74 6.52 10.98
N GLY A 112 9.61 5.61 11.42
CA GLY A 112 9.65 5.16 12.82
C GLY A 112 10.03 6.27 13.85
N LYS A 113 10.34 7.48 13.39
CA LYS A 113 10.59 8.67 14.23
C LYS A 113 9.44 9.67 14.16
N GLY A 114 8.38 9.39 13.43
CA GLY A 114 7.23 10.27 13.23
C GLY A 114 7.42 11.35 12.16
N ASN A 115 8.47 11.28 11.34
CA ASN A 115 8.64 12.20 10.23
C ASN A 115 7.81 11.78 9.04
N PHE A 116 7.27 12.77 8.30
CA PHE A 116 6.51 12.54 7.09
C PHE A 116 7.36 11.86 6.00
N LEU A 117 6.81 10.82 5.37
CA LEU A 117 7.39 10.14 4.22
C LEU A 117 6.83 10.75 2.93
N PRO A 118 7.68 11.42 2.11
CA PRO A 118 7.25 12.05 0.86
C PRO A 118 6.60 11.09 -0.14
N GLU A 119 6.91 9.80 -0.03
CA GLU A 119 6.35 8.71 -0.83
C GLU A 119 4.84 8.55 -0.66
N SER A 120 4.26 9.13 0.40
CA SER A 120 2.80 9.15 0.65
C SER A 120 2.01 9.78 -0.49
N LYS A 121 2.63 10.68 -1.26
CA LYS A 121 2.02 11.37 -2.40
C LYS A 121 3.00 11.43 -3.56
N ARG A 122 2.60 10.85 -4.68
CA ARG A 122 3.45 10.76 -5.86
C ARG A 122 2.74 11.24 -7.12
N SER A 123 3.48 11.81 -8.04
CA SER A 123 3.03 12.03 -9.41
C SER A 123 3.53 10.92 -10.31
N PHE A 124 2.97 10.86 -11.50
CA PHE A 124 3.40 9.93 -12.54
C PHE A 124 4.89 10.16 -12.88
N PRO A 125 5.72 9.11 -12.91
CA PRO A 125 7.12 9.23 -13.30
C PRO A 125 7.21 9.60 -14.79
N SER A 126 7.85 10.73 -15.09
CA SER A 126 8.14 11.15 -16.47
C SER A 126 9.62 11.38 -16.65
N PRO A 127 10.15 11.33 -17.90
CA PRO A 127 11.57 11.61 -18.16
C PRO A 127 12.02 12.96 -17.61
N LYS A 128 11.15 13.98 -17.65
CA LYS A 128 11.41 15.32 -17.10
C LYS A 128 11.55 15.28 -15.57
N VAL A 129 10.67 14.54 -14.89
CA VAL A 129 10.71 14.37 -13.44
C VAL A 129 11.96 13.59 -13.01
N ALA A 130 12.32 12.54 -13.76
CA ALA A 130 13.55 11.78 -13.53
C ALA A 130 14.81 12.66 -13.70
N PHE A 131 14.84 13.50 -14.73
CA PHE A 131 15.91 14.46 -14.96
C PHE A 131 16.08 15.42 -13.78
N TYR A 132 15.00 16.03 -13.29
CA TYR A 132 15.07 16.95 -12.15
C TYR A 132 15.57 16.28 -10.88
N LYS A 133 15.20 15.03 -10.65
CA LYS A 133 15.68 14.23 -9.51
C LYS A 133 17.17 13.91 -9.67
N ALA A 134 17.61 13.46 -10.85
CA ALA A 134 19.01 13.08 -11.13
C ALA A 134 19.98 14.26 -11.00
N PHE A 135 19.56 15.46 -11.40
CA PHE A 135 20.38 16.68 -11.34
C PHE A 135 20.21 17.49 -10.06
N GLY A 136 19.48 16.97 -9.05
CA GLY A 136 19.35 17.59 -7.73
C GLY A 136 18.41 18.80 -7.65
N PHE A 137 17.71 19.17 -8.74
CA PHE A 137 16.77 20.30 -8.72
C PHE A 137 15.63 20.10 -7.73
N SER A 138 15.17 18.87 -7.55
CA SER A 138 14.13 18.53 -6.55
C SER A 138 14.56 18.82 -5.13
N SER A 139 15.85 18.65 -4.81
CA SER A 139 16.41 18.93 -3.48
C SER A 139 16.68 20.42 -3.28
N LEU A 140 17.07 21.14 -4.34
CA LEU A 140 17.29 22.59 -4.29
C LEU A 140 15.97 23.37 -4.13
N PHE A 141 14.89 22.88 -4.75
CA PHE A 141 13.59 23.54 -4.78
C PHE A 141 12.47 22.60 -4.30
N PRO A 142 12.47 22.17 -3.02
CA PRO A 142 11.59 21.11 -2.53
C PRO A 142 10.09 21.47 -2.51
N LYS A 143 9.74 22.75 -2.61
CA LYS A 143 8.35 23.25 -2.69
C LYS A 143 7.93 23.68 -4.09
N SER A 144 8.77 23.46 -5.11
CA SER A 144 8.44 23.83 -6.49
C SER A 144 7.42 22.87 -7.09
N LYS A 145 6.36 23.39 -7.73
CA LYS A 145 5.41 22.60 -8.51
C LYS A 145 6.06 21.84 -9.68
N GLU A 146 7.18 22.35 -10.20
CA GLU A 146 7.87 21.79 -11.34
C GLU A 146 9.00 20.85 -10.92
N PHE A 147 9.93 21.33 -10.09
CA PHE A 147 11.14 20.58 -9.73
C PHE A 147 10.90 19.51 -8.67
N ALA A 148 9.94 19.73 -7.75
CA ALA A 148 9.54 18.77 -6.73
C ALA A 148 8.28 17.98 -7.12
N LYS A 149 7.98 17.89 -8.42
CA LYS A 149 6.75 17.28 -8.94
C LYS A 149 6.61 15.81 -8.51
N TYR A 150 7.67 15.04 -8.47
CA TYR A 150 7.60 13.60 -8.15
C TYR A 150 6.91 13.31 -6.82
N HIS A 151 7.30 14.01 -5.76
CA HIS A 151 6.70 13.87 -4.42
C HIS A 151 5.65 14.93 -4.11
N LEU A 152 5.19 15.67 -5.13
CA LEU A 152 4.19 16.73 -4.97
C LEU A 152 4.53 17.68 -3.82
N GLY A 153 5.78 18.12 -3.75
CA GLY A 153 6.32 18.90 -2.63
C GLY A 153 5.65 20.25 -2.39
N ASN A 154 4.86 20.72 -3.36
CA ASN A 154 4.03 21.92 -3.24
C ASN A 154 2.71 21.70 -2.50
N LEU A 155 2.28 20.44 -2.30
CA LEU A 155 1.04 20.10 -1.60
C LEU A 155 1.29 19.93 -0.10
N SER A 156 0.35 20.38 0.72
CA SER A 156 0.40 20.21 2.18
C SER A 156 0.35 18.71 2.55
N GLU A 157 1.11 18.31 3.55
CA GLU A 157 1.06 16.96 4.11
C GLU A 157 -0.11 16.74 5.08
N ASN A 158 -0.81 17.82 5.45
CA ASN A 158 -1.90 17.82 6.41
C ASN A 158 -3.28 18.04 5.78
N GLU A 159 -3.35 18.01 4.46
CA GLU A 159 -4.59 18.18 3.70
C GLU A 159 -4.77 17.00 2.74
N THR A 160 -6.01 16.70 2.41
CA THR A 160 -6.35 15.69 1.41
C THR A 160 -6.21 16.29 0.01
N HIS A 161 -5.53 15.57 -0.87
CA HIS A 161 -5.28 15.98 -2.24
C HIS A 161 -5.55 14.83 -3.22
N GLU A 162 -5.95 15.18 -4.43
CA GLU A 162 -5.91 14.24 -5.55
C GLU A 162 -4.45 14.03 -5.98
N VAL A 163 -4.07 12.78 -6.19
CA VAL A 163 -2.73 12.37 -6.61
C VAL A 163 -2.80 11.45 -7.83
N GLU A 164 -1.74 11.44 -8.63
CA GLU A 164 -1.69 10.61 -9.84
C GLU A 164 -1.36 9.15 -9.51
N VAL A 165 -0.58 8.90 -8.46
CA VAL A 165 -0.11 7.56 -8.08
C VAL A 165 -0.19 7.39 -6.56
N LEU A 166 -0.82 6.32 -6.12
CA LEU A 166 -0.85 5.91 -4.71
C LEU A 166 0.45 5.18 -4.32
N ALA A 167 0.76 5.15 -3.03
CA ALA A 167 1.90 4.39 -2.53
C ALA A 167 1.49 2.93 -2.29
N GLY A 168 2.19 1.98 -2.90
CA GLY A 168 1.93 0.54 -2.74
C GLY A 168 2.05 0.03 -1.30
N ALA A 169 2.70 0.79 -0.39
CA ALA A 169 2.78 0.45 1.03
C ALA A 169 1.42 0.48 1.76
N PHE A 170 0.51 1.37 1.32
CA PHE A 170 -0.88 1.45 1.75
C PHE A 170 -1.73 1.98 0.60
N MET A 171 -2.51 1.11 -0.04
CA MET A 171 -3.35 1.47 -1.16
C MET A 171 -4.74 0.82 -0.99
N LEU A 172 -5.73 1.63 -0.59
CA LEU A 172 -7.13 1.21 -0.49
C LEU A 172 -7.83 1.49 -1.81
N LEU A 173 -8.37 0.48 -2.44
CA LEU A 173 -9.01 0.54 -3.75
C LEU A 173 -10.46 0.10 -3.66
N ARG A 174 -11.33 0.73 -4.43
CA ARG A 174 -12.69 0.26 -4.64
C ARG A 174 -12.66 -0.94 -5.58
N LYS A 175 -13.24 -2.09 -5.15
CA LYS A 175 -13.24 -3.32 -5.96
C LYS A 175 -13.81 -3.11 -7.37
N SER A 176 -14.87 -2.32 -7.50
CA SER A 176 -15.47 -2.02 -8.80
C SER A 176 -14.54 -1.26 -9.77
N VAL A 177 -13.48 -0.61 -9.25
CA VAL A 177 -12.43 0.00 -10.09
C VAL A 177 -11.48 -1.08 -10.59
N LEU A 178 -11.04 -2.00 -9.72
CA LEU A 178 -10.23 -3.16 -10.13
C LEU A 178 -10.95 -4.03 -11.17
N ASP A 179 -12.27 -4.22 -11.02
CA ASP A 179 -13.08 -4.96 -11.98
C ASP A 179 -13.13 -4.31 -13.37
N LYS A 180 -12.96 -2.99 -13.45
CA LYS A 180 -12.98 -2.21 -14.70
C LYS A 180 -11.61 -1.98 -15.31
N CYS A 181 -10.62 -1.64 -14.46
CA CYS A 181 -9.28 -1.25 -14.90
C CYS A 181 -8.32 -2.44 -15.02
N GLY A 182 -8.67 -3.57 -14.41
CA GLY A 182 -7.78 -4.71 -14.27
C GLY A 182 -7.03 -4.72 -12.95
N LEU A 183 -6.25 -5.77 -12.76
CA LEU A 183 -5.40 -5.99 -11.59
C LEU A 183 -4.00 -5.38 -11.81
N LEU A 184 -3.10 -5.59 -10.84
CA LEU A 184 -1.71 -5.17 -10.98
C LEU A 184 -1.03 -5.87 -12.15
N ASP A 185 -0.13 -5.19 -12.83
CA ASP A 185 0.57 -5.73 -14.00
C ASP A 185 1.61 -6.78 -13.59
N GLU A 186 1.35 -8.05 -13.94
CA GLU A 186 2.17 -9.20 -13.57
C GLU A 186 3.49 -9.30 -14.36
N ASP A 187 3.69 -8.49 -15.39
CA ASP A 187 4.97 -8.41 -16.12
C ASP A 187 6.06 -7.72 -15.27
N PHE A 188 5.67 -6.98 -14.22
CA PHE A 188 6.57 -6.39 -13.24
C PHE A 188 6.74 -7.29 -12.02
N PHE A 189 7.98 -7.68 -11.75
CA PHE A 189 8.29 -8.46 -10.54
C PHE A 189 8.15 -7.59 -9.27
N MET A 190 8.64 -6.35 -9.33
CA MET A 190 8.57 -5.36 -8.26
C MET A 190 8.85 -3.96 -8.83
N TYR A 191 8.10 -2.96 -8.38
CA TYR A 191 8.12 -1.56 -8.82
C TYR A 191 7.59 -1.33 -10.24
N GLY A 192 6.57 -0.50 -10.34
CA GLY A 192 5.93 -0.10 -11.59
C GLY A 192 4.61 -0.82 -11.89
N GLU A 193 4.31 -1.87 -11.17
CA GLU A 193 3.06 -2.64 -11.26
C GLU A 193 1.82 -1.87 -10.79
N ASP A 194 2.02 -0.77 -10.09
CA ASP A 194 1.00 0.10 -9.47
C ASP A 194 0.79 1.44 -10.23
N ILE A 195 1.37 1.56 -11.44
CA ILE A 195 1.37 2.80 -12.22
C ILE A 195 0.48 2.71 -13.46
#